data_0404fccec7b5f5cb9bcf929677e6e6b9
#
_entry.id   0404fccec7b5f5cb9bcf929677e6e6b9
#
_cell.length_a   1.000
_cell.length_b   1.000
_cell.length_c   1.000
_cell.angle_alpha   90.00
_cell.angle_beta   90.00
_cell.angle_gamma   90.00
#
_symmetry.space_group_name_H-M   'P 1'
#
loop_
_entity.id
_entity.type
_entity.pdbx_description
1 polymer ?
#
loop_
_entity_poly.entity_id
_entity_poly.type
_entity_poly.pdbx_seq_one_letter_code
_entity_poly.pdbx_strand_id
1 'polypeptide(L)'
;QHAVQAYSDKKIQINSIIYESSLIVSKKEIITDFVIKDIQDINDSYIDLLLGSNPELIIIGHLQTGKMLPVTLISQLSQKRIGIECMSIGAACRTYNVLLSEHRAVVAGFIL
;
A
#
# COMPACT_ATOMS: atom_id res chain seq x y z
N GLN A 1 2.63 -15.21 -6.31
CA GLN A 1 2.99 -13.78 -6.34
C GLN A 1 1.74 -12.94 -6.57
N HIS A 2 1.53 -11.91 -5.73
CA HIS A 2 0.30 -11.14 -5.73
C HIS A 2 0.46 -9.83 -6.53
N ALA A 3 0.54 -9.94 -7.86
CA ALA A 3 0.54 -8.75 -8.71
C ALA A 3 -0.90 -8.26 -8.94
N VAL A 4 -1.06 -6.95 -9.15
CA VAL A 4 -2.35 -6.38 -9.48
C VAL A 4 -2.66 -6.66 -10.95
N GLN A 5 -3.79 -7.31 -11.23
CA GLN A 5 -4.20 -7.69 -12.57
C GLN A 5 -5.01 -6.60 -13.27
N ALA A 6 -5.86 -5.91 -12.51
CA ALA A 6 -6.70 -4.84 -13.02
C ALA A 6 -7.08 -3.92 -11.87
N TYR A 7 -7.44 -2.68 -12.19
CA TYR A 7 -7.82 -1.71 -11.18
C TYR A 7 -8.75 -0.64 -11.74
N SER A 8 -9.47 -0.01 -10.82
CA SER A 8 -10.18 1.25 -11.05
C SER A 8 -10.00 2.08 -9.77
N ASP A 9 -10.65 3.24 -9.69
CA ASP A 9 -10.54 4.08 -8.50
C ASP A 9 -11.09 3.42 -7.23
N LYS A 10 -11.92 2.40 -7.36
CA LYS A 10 -12.61 1.78 -6.21
C LYS A 10 -12.44 0.27 -6.14
N LYS A 11 -11.74 -0.34 -7.08
CA LYS A 11 -11.61 -1.80 -7.16
C LYS A 11 -10.20 -2.19 -7.55
N ILE A 12 -9.72 -3.27 -6.96
CA ILE A 12 -8.43 -3.85 -7.31
C ILE A 12 -8.61 -5.35 -7.46
N GLN A 13 -8.12 -5.89 -8.56
CA GLN A 13 -8.20 -7.32 -8.84
C GLN A 13 -6.83 -7.97 -8.69
N ILE A 14 -6.76 -8.99 -7.84
CA ILE A 14 -5.56 -9.79 -7.60
C ILE A 14 -5.98 -11.26 -7.59
N ASN A 15 -5.28 -12.11 -8.35
CA ASN A 15 -5.58 -13.54 -8.44
C ASN A 15 -7.05 -13.81 -8.79
N SER A 16 -7.60 -13.02 -9.70
CA SER A 16 -9.01 -13.11 -10.16
C SER A 16 -10.05 -12.78 -9.09
N ILE A 17 -9.64 -12.24 -7.95
CA ILE A 17 -10.53 -11.77 -6.89
C ILE A 17 -10.57 -10.25 -6.92
N ILE A 18 -11.78 -9.69 -6.89
CA ILE A 18 -11.98 -8.24 -6.89
C ILE A 18 -12.18 -7.76 -5.46
N TYR A 19 -11.35 -6.81 -5.04
CA TYR A 19 -11.40 -6.19 -3.72
C TYR A 19 -12.00 -4.79 -3.86
N GLU A 20 -13.03 -4.50 -3.06
CA GLU A 20 -13.75 -3.22 -3.10
C GLU A 20 -13.57 -2.40 -1.83
N SER A 21 -12.79 -2.87 -0.88
CA SER A 21 -12.43 -2.16 0.34
C SER A 21 -10.92 -2.17 0.52
N SER A 22 -10.44 -1.34 1.43
CA SER A 22 -9.01 -1.15 1.65
C SER A 22 -8.30 -2.48 1.92
N LEU A 23 -7.09 -2.62 1.37
CA LEU A 23 -6.31 -3.83 1.51
C LEU A 23 -4.81 -3.51 1.52
N ILE A 24 -4.05 -4.44 2.06
CA ILE A 24 -2.59 -4.42 2.00
C ILE A 24 -2.16 -5.65 1.20
N VAL A 25 -1.26 -5.46 0.24
CA VAL A 25 -0.75 -6.55 -0.60
C VAL A 25 0.76 -6.53 -0.67
N SER A 26 1.35 -7.71 -0.60
CA SER A 26 2.76 -7.93 -0.83
C SER A 26 2.92 -9.22 -1.63
N LYS A 27 4.15 -9.62 -1.91
CA LYS A 27 4.44 -10.79 -2.73
C LYS A 27 3.66 -12.03 -2.29
N LYS A 28 3.53 -12.24 -0.97
CA LYS A 28 2.96 -13.48 -0.42
C LYS A 28 1.72 -13.26 0.44
N GLU A 29 1.33 -12.02 0.72
CA GLU A 29 0.25 -11.74 1.66
C GLU A 29 -0.76 -10.75 1.09
N ILE A 30 -2.03 -10.96 1.44
CA ILE A 30 -3.10 -9.99 1.23
C ILE A 30 -3.83 -9.87 2.57
N ILE A 31 -3.92 -8.63 3.08
CA ILE A 31 -4.55 -8.34 4.37
C ILE A 31 -5.76 -7.44 4.12
N THR A 32 -6.93 -7.83 4.60
CA THR A 32 -8.17 -7.11 4.36
C THR A 32 -8.94 -6.71 5.61
N ASP A 33 -8.63 -7.31 6.75
CA ASP A 33 -9.44 -7.14 7.98
C ASP A 33 -8.97 -5.96 8.82
N PHE A 34 -9.08 -4.75 8.27
CA PHE A 34 -8.78 -3.52 8.99
C PHE A 34 -9.66 -2.39 8.43
N VAL A 35 -9.81 -1.31 9.21
CA VAL A 35 -10.65 -0.17 8.82
C VAL A 35 -9.79 1.08 8.68
N ILE A 36 -9.40 1.41 7.45
CA ILE A 36 -8.74 2.67 7.09
C ILE A 36 -9.46 3.20 5.86
N LYS A 37 -10.10 4.36 5.97
CA LYS A 37 -10.85 4.98 4.87
C LYS A 37 -10.24 6.29 4.41
N ASP A 38 -9.29 6.82 5.16
CA ASP A 38 -8.65 8.11 4.89
C ASP A 38 -7.16 7.97 5.17
N ILE A 39 -6.34 8.60 4.35
CA ILE A 39 -4.89 8.56 4.53
C ILE A 39 -4.47 9.12 5.90
N GLN A 40 -5.27 10.02 6.48
CA GLN A 40 -5.01 10.58 7.80
C GLN A 40 -5.36 9.63 8.94
N ASP A 41 -6.07 8.55 8.65
CA ASP A 41 -6.38 7.51 9.65
C ASP A 41 -5.24 6.51 9.84
N ILE A 42 -4.19 6.61 9.04
CA ILE A 42 -3.02 5.72 9.15
C ILE A 42 -2.37 5.94 10.52
N ASN A 43 -2.25 4.86 11.25
CA ASN A 43 -1.72 4.86 12.62
C ASN A 43 -0.66 3.77 12.78
N ASP A 44 -0.13 3.63 14.00
CA ASP A 44 0.93 2.65 14.28
C ASP A 44 0.48 1.22 14.00
N SER A 45 -0.77 0.89 14.29
CA SER A 45 -1.30 -0.46 14.03
C SER A 45 -1.30 -0.79 12.53
N TYR A 46 -1.70 0.17 11.70
CA TYR A 46 -1.68 -0.02 10.25
C TYR A 46 -0.24 -0.17 9.73
N ILE A 47 0.66 0.66 10.25
CA ILE A 47 2.08 0.56 9.88
C ILE A 47 2.65 -0.80 10.26
N ASP A 48 2.30 -1.33 11.43
CA ASP A 48 2.74 -2.66 11.84
C ASP A 48 2.28 -3.74 10.85
N LEU A 49 1.06 -3.61 10.32
CA LEU A 49 0.57 -4.53 9.27
C LEU A 49 1.41 -4.42 8.00
N LEU A 50 1.76 -3.21 7.58
CA LEU A 50 2.60 -3.00 6.41
C LEU A 50 4.01 -3.58 6.61
N LEU A 51 4.55 -3.45 7.80
CA LEU A 51 5.90 -3.91 8.12
C LEU A 51 6.01 -5.43 8.26
N GLY A 52 4.87 -6.13 8.37
CA GLY A 52 4.86 -7.58 8.55
C GLY A 52 5.53 -8.37 7.43
N SER A 53 5.55 -7.83 6.21
CA SER A 53 6.24 -8.45 5.07
C SER A 53 7.72 -8.06 4.96
N ASN A 54 8.21 -7.28 5.91
CA ASN A 54 9.60 -6.82 5.97
C ASN A 54 10.01 -6.04 4.70
N PRO A 55 9.26 -5.00 4.32
CA PRO A 55 9.51 -4.27 3.08
C PRO A 55 10.67 -3.29 3.20
N GLU A 56 11.29 -2.97 2.05
CA GLU A 56 12.20 -1.83 1.94
C GLU A 56 11.47 -0.58 1.44
N LEU A 57 10.28 -0.75 0.83
CA LEU A 57 9.49 0.35 0.30
C LEU A 57 8.01 0.08 0.50
N ILE A 58 7.31 1.10 0.97
CA ILE A 58 5.85 1.11 1.15
C ILE A 58 5.24 2.04 0.11
N ILE A 59 4.24 1.55 -0.62
CA ILE A 59 3.45 2.34 -1.55
C ILE A 59 2.05 2.48 -0.97
N ILE A 60 1.55 3.71 -0.85
CA ILE A 60 0.17 3.97 -0.44
C ILE A 60 -0.59 4.52 -1.63
N GLY A 61 -1.61 3.78 -2.06
CA GLY A 61 -2.53 4.23 -3.11
C GLY A 61 -3.81 4.77 -2.49
N HIS A 62 -4.21 5.99 -2.87
CA HIS A 62 -5.41 6.62 -2.35
C HIS A 62 -6.00 7.62 -3.35
N LEU A 63 -7.20 8.13 -3.04
CA LEU A 63 -7.90 9.07 -3.91
C LEU A 63 -7.91 10.52 -3.38
N GLN A 64 -7.22 10.77 -2.27
CA GLN A 64 -7.32 12.05 -1.56
C GLN A 64 -6.17 12.97 -1.96
N THR A 65 -6.36 13.71 -3.05
CA THR A 65 -5.37 14.68 -3.51
C THR A 65 -5.18 15.79 -2.46
N GLY A 66 -3.93 16.23 -2.31
CA GLY A 66 -3.59 17.31 -1.39
C GLY A 66 -3.45 16.92 0.06
N LYS A 67 -3.76 15.68 0.43
CA LYS A 67 -3.54 15.19 1.78
C LYS A 67 -2.20 14.48 1.89
N MET A 68 -1.56 14.64 3.03
CA MET A 68 -0.23 14.08 3.29
C MET A 68 -0.25 13.18 4.52
N LEU A 69 0.66 12.22 4.55
CA LEU A 69 0.92 11.42 5.74
C LEU A 69 1.48 12.29 6.87
N PRO A 70 1.25 11.90 8.14
CA PRO A 70 1.90 12.56 9.26
C PRO A 70 3.43 12.53 9.12
N VAL A 71 4.07 13.68 9.32
CA VAL A 71 5.54 13.81 9.18
C VAL A 71 6.27 12.89 10.16
N THR A 72 5.73 12.72 11.37
CA THR A 72 6.32 11.83 12.38
C THR A 72 6.41 10.40 11.88
N LEU A 73 5.41 9.94 11.14
CA LEU A 73 5.37 8.60 10.58
C LEU A 73 6.44 8.41 9.52
N ILE A 74 6.55 9.38 8.60
CA ILE A 74 7.57 9.35 7.56
C ILE A 74 8.96 9.31 8.18
N SER A 75 9.17 10.12 9.22
CA SER A 75 10.45 10.19 9.93
C SER A 75 10.80 8.87 10.61
N GLN A 76 9.83 8.24 11.29
CA GLN A 76 10.04 6.94 11.94
C GLN A 76 10.45 5.85 10.95
N LEU A 77 9.80 5.81 9.78
CA LEU A 77 10.12 4.85 8.74
C LEU A 77 11.49 5.13 8.12
N SER A 78 11.82 6.39 7.92
CA SER A 78 13.12 6.81 7.40
C SER A 78 14.27 6.36 8.30
N GLN A 79 14.08 6.41 9.63
CA GLN A 79 15.07 5.91 10.59
C GLN A 79 15.30 4.41 10.46
N LYS A 80 14.31 3.67 10.00
CA LYS A 80 14.41 2.24 9.72
C LYS A 80 14.88 1.94 8.30
N ARG A 81 15.23 2.97 7.54
CA ARG A 81 15.61 2.88 6.13
C ARG A 81 14.51 2.29 5.25
N ILE A 82 13.26 2.59 5.57
CA ILE A 82 12.10 2.19 4.79
C ILE A 82 11.54 3.42 4.11
N GLY A 83 11.45 3.38 2.78
CA GLY A 83 10.82 4.43 2.00
C GLY A 83 9.30 4.29 2.04
N ILE A 84 8.59 5.42 1.98
CA ILE A 84 7.15 5.43 1.84
C ILE A 84 6.76 6.50 0.83
N GLU A 85 5.91 6.12 -0.12
CA GLU A 85 5.41 7.02 -1.15
C GLU A 85 3.92 6.88 -1.29
N CYS A 86 3.23 8.03 -1.42
CA CYS A 86 1.78 8.08 -1.62
C CYS A 86 1.48 8.55 -3.03
N MET A 87 0.50 7.91 -3.67
CA MET A 87 0.13 8.24 -5.03
C MET A 87 -1.31 7.79 -5.31
N SER A 88 -1.83 8.12 -6.50
CA SER A 88 -3.16 7.67 -6.89
C SER A 88 -3.23 6.15 -6.95
N ILE A 89 -4.45 5.61 -6.89
CA ILE A 89 -4.66 4.16 -6.96
C ILE A 89 -4.00 3.56 -8.20
N GLY A 90 -4.23 4.15 -9.38
CA GLY A 90 -3.65 3.64 -10.63
C GLY A 90 -2.14 3.68 -10.64
N ALA A 91 -1.55 4.81 -10.20
CA ALA A 91 -0.10 4.94 -10.12
C ALA A 91 0.49 3.94 -9.14
N ALA A 92 -0.18 3.74 -8.00
CA ALA A 92 0.26 2.78 -6.98
C ALA A 92 0.25 1.35 -7.52
N CYS A 93 -0.78 0.97 -8.25
CA CYS A 93 -0.85 -0.36 -8.87
C CYS A 93 0.30 -0.59 -9.84
N ARG A 94 0.57 0.38 -10.71
CA ARG A 94 1.65 0.28 -11.70
C ARG A 94 3.02 0.24 -11.04
N THR A 95 3.26 1.12 -10.08
CA THR A 95 4.52 1.19 -9.36
C THR A 95 4.78 -0.09 -8.57
N TYR A 96 3.77 -0.57 -7.85
CA TYR A 96 3.87 -1.81 -7.10
C TYR A 96 4.24 -2.98 -8.02
N ASN A 97 3.54 -3.12 -9.15
CA ASN A 97 3.80 -4.22 -10.08
C ASN A 97 5.21 -4.18 -10.66
N VAL A 98 5.71 -2.99 -11.00
CA VAL A 98 7.07 -2.83 -11.53
C VAL A 98 8.09 -3.27 -10.48
N LEU A 99 7.97 -2.78 -9.25
CA LEU A 99 8.89 -3.12 -8.17
C LEU A 99 8.83 -4.61 -7.84
N LEU A 100 7.63 -5.19 -7.85
CA LEU A 100 7.45 -6.62 -7.62
C LEU A 100 8.17 -7.44 -8.70
N SER A 101 8.04 -7.04 -9.97
CA SER A 101 8.70 -7.72 -11.08
C SER A 101 10.22 -7.61 -11.03
N GLU A 102 10.74 -6.59 -10.37
CA GLU A 102 12.18 -6.40 -10.14
C GLU A 102 12.67 -7.10 -8.89
N HIS A 103 11.82 -7.91 -8.26
CA HIS A 103 12.14 -8.65 -7.03
C HIS A 103 12.48 -7.74 -5.84
N ARG A 104 11.92 -6.52 -5.82
CA ARG A 104 12.06 -5.60 -4.70
C ARG A 104 11.13 -6.00 -3.56
N ALA A 105 11.57 -5.77 -2.34
CA ALA A 105 10.74 -6.01 -1.15
C ALA A 105 9.77 -4.84 -0.98
N VAL A 106 8.62 -4.91 -1.64
CA VAL A 106 7.60 -3.86 -1.66
C VAL A 106 6.31 -4.34 -1.04
N VAL A 107 5.64 -3.45 -0.30
CA VAL A 107 4.28 -3.65 0.18
C VAL A 107 3.43 -2.47 -0.29
N ALA A 108 2.19 -2.73 -0.67
CA ALA A 108 1.27 -1.68 -1.08
C ALA A 108 0.04 -1.70 -0.18
N GLY A 109 -0.33 -0.52 0.31
CA GLY A 109 -1.59 -0.30 1.01
C GLY A 109 -2.50 0.52 0.10
N PHE A 110 -3.67 -0.03 -0.22
CA PHE A 110 -4.67 0.65 -1.05
C PHE A 110 -5.82 1.08 -0.16
N ILE A 111 -6.12 2.37 -0.18
CA ILE A 111 -7.21 2.97 0.59
C ILE A 111 -8.36 3.25 -0.39
N LEU A 112 -9.36 2.39 -0.34
CA LEU A 112 -10.48 2.42 -1.30
C LEU A 112 -11.77 3.06 -0.66
#